data_5ab597b8e21177897595dd4164c42622
#
_entry.id   5ab597b8e21177897595dd4164c42622
#
_cell.length_a   1.000
_cell.length_b   1.000
_cell.length_c   1.000
_cell.angle_alpha   90.00
_cell.angle_beta   90.00
_cell.angle_gamma   90.00
#
_symmetry.space_group_name_H-M   'P 1'
#
loop_
_entity.id
_entity.type
_entity.pdbx_description
1 polymer ?
#
loop_
_entity_poly.entity_id
_entity_poly.type
_entity_poly.pdbx_seq_one_letter_code
_entity_poly.pdbx_strand_id
1 'polypeptide(L)'
;MQNPRFGSTESTRRHQLDMLPRTDLVAARPVTPDRLGELAALARREIPGVRASEQDLAEFLRHDPNSIFVLCRGRNLLSGIAFLYLNCAGLDALLLDEFSLYDPPRKYLARPDEDVAAIYVWALVAQGRGAVGLGNVADILRGPRFRAADYYAQPSSSDGRAFLGALGFTPVPSFQPDLWWYQRPWNRLHQVIAPSLQLVETFSERGAADARY
;
A
#
# COMPACT_ATOMS: atom_id res chain seq x y z
N MET A 1 13.72 -65.83 17.06
CA MET A 1 13.92 -64.40 17.35
C MET A 1 13.38 -63.64 16.18
N GLN A 2 12.16 -63.06 16.33
CA GLN A 2 11.46 -62.32 15.30
C GLN A 2 11.55 -60.82 15.62
N ASN A 3 12.00 -60.06 14.64
CA ASN A 3 12.14 -58.61 14.71
C ASN A 3 10.77 -57.91 14.41
N PRO A 4 10.25 -57.01 15.22
CA PRO A 4 9.03 -56.30 14.89
C PRO A 4 9.32 -55.17 13.91
N ARG A 5 8.57 -55.14 12.80
CA ARG A 5 8.53 -54.09 11.79
C ARG A 5 7.91 -52.81 12.38
N PHE A 6 8.69 -51.76 12.52
CA PHE A 6 8.19 -50.40 12.65
C PHE A 6 7.92 -49.86 11.22
N GLY A 7 6.68 -49.75 10.88
CA GLY A 7 6.25 -49.19 9.60
C GLY A 7 4.96 -48.40 9.74
N SER A 8 4.99 -47.16 9.19
CA SER A 8 3.85 -46.36 8.78
C SER A 8 3.01 -45.64 9.85
N THR A 9 3.58 -44.59 10.44
CA THR A 9 2.76 -43.53 11.08
C THR A 9 2.99 -42.13 10.44
N GLU A 10 3.97 -41.97 9.57
CA GLU A 10 4.22 -40.66 8.90
C GLU A 10 3.36 -40.40 7.67
N SER A 11 2.90 -41.44 6.96
CA SER A 11 2.08 -41.29 5.76
C SER A 11 0.67 -40.77 6.07
N THR A 12 0.12 -41.11 7.24
CA THR A 12 -1.24 -40.71 7.63
C THR A 12 -1.32 -39.24 8.05
N ARG A 13 -0.25 -38.65 8.57
CA ARG A 13 -0.23 -37.21 8.95
C ARG A 13 -0.18 -36.25 7.77
N ARG A 14 0.46 -36.64 6.66
CA ARG A 14 0.50 -35.78 5.46
C ARG A 14 -0.85 -35.70 4.74
N HIS A 15 -1.64 -36.79 4.75
CA HIS A 15 -2.98 -36.79 4.12
C HIS A 15 -4.03 -36.01 4.91
N GLN A 16 -3.83 -35.79 6.21
CA GLN A 16 -4.79 -35.09 7.05
C GLN A 16 -4.64 -33.55 6.99
N LEU A 17 -3.49 -33.03 6.55
CA LEU A 17 -3.26 -31.61 6.34
C LEU A 17 -3.86 -31.10 5.02
N ASP A 18 -4.09 -31.97 4.03
CA ASP A 18 -4.70 -31.61 2.75
C ASP A 18 -6.25 -31.56 2.79
N MET A 19 -6.87 -31.97 3.87
CA MET A 19 -8.34 -32.02 4.03
C MET A 19 -8.95 -30.89 4.85
N LEU A 20 -8.16 -29.88 5.28
CA LEU A 20 -8.77 -28.68 5.84
C LEU A 20 -9.44 -27.91 4.69
N PRO A 21 -10.74 -27.62 4.80
CA PRO A 21 -11.42 -26.87 3.75
C PRO A 21 -10.70 -25.53 3.55
N ARG A 22 -10.20 -25.29 2.33
CA ARG A 22 -9.54 -24.03 1.89
C ARG A 22 -10.37 -22.76 2.13
N THR A 23 -11.57 -22.91 2.68
CA THR A 23 -12.51 -21.83 3.01
C THR A 23 -12.06 -20.96 4.18
N ASP A 24 -11.08 -21.39 5.00
CA ASP A 24 -10.61 -20.62 6.16
C ASP A 24 -9.46 -19.66 5.85
N LEU A 25 -8.89 -19.73 4.66
CA LEU A 25 -7.81 -18.81 4.27
C LEU A 25 -8.37 -17.47 3.82
N VAL A 26 -7.80 -16.39 4.37
CA VAL A 26 -8.05 -15.04 3.85
C VAL A 26 -7.30 -14.88 2.53
N ALA A 27 -8.05 -14.61 1.47
CA ALA A 27 -7.49 -14.38 0.15
C ALA A 27 -7.68 -12.93 -0.28
N ALA A 28 -6.61 -12.31 -0.79
CA ALA A 28 -6.67 -11.01 -1.44
C ALA A 28 -7.03 -11.19 -2.93
N ARG A 29 -7.93 -10.38 -3.44
CA ARG A 29 -8.35 -10.37 -4.85
C ARG A 29 -8.60 -8.92 -5.28
N PRO A 30 -8.35 -8.58 -6.55
CA PRO A 30 -8.89 -7.35 -7.12
C PRO A 30 -10.41 -7.30 -6.89
N VAL A 31 -10.92 -6.11 -6.54
CA VAL A 31 -12.35 -5.94 -6.32
C VAL A 31 -13.10 -6.06 -7.63
N THR A 32 -14.29 -6.65 -7.59
CA THR A 32 -15.21 -6.66 -8.72
C THR A 32 -16.24 -5.54 -8.58
N PRO A 33 -16.78 -4.97 -9.69
CA PRO A 33 -17.71 -3.83 -9.62
C PRO A 33 -18.93 -4.05 -8.72
N ASP A 34 -19.46 -5.26 -8.66
CA ASP A 34 -20.61 -5.64 -7.84
C ASP A 34 -20.33 -5.56 -6.32
N ARG A 35 -19.07 -5.49 -5.91
CA ARG A 35 -18.67 -5.41 -4.49
C ARG A 35 -18.27 -4.01 -4.03
N LEU A 36 -18.26 -3.03 -4.93
CA LEU A 36 -17.83 -1.66 -4.58
C LEU A 36 -18.74 -1.01 -3.53
N GLY A 37 -20.06 -1.24 -3.61
CA GLY A 37 -21.00 -0.74 -2.62
C GLY A 37 -20.75 -1.31 -1.21
N GLU A 38 -20.46 -2.61 -1.11
CA GLU A 38 -20.10 -3.27 0.16
C GLU A 38 -18.80 -2.71 0.72
N LEU A 39 -17.78 -2.53 -0.14
CA LEU A 39 -16.50 -1.96 0.26
C LEU A 39 -16.62 -0.49 0.69
N ALA A 40 -17.38 0.33 -0.03
CA ALA A 40 -17.63 1.72 0.34
C ALA A 40 -18.37 1.83 1.69
N ALA A 41 -19.33 0.96 1.94
CA ALA A 41 -20.03 0.90 3.22
C ALA A 41 -19.08 0.50 4.36
N LEU A 42 -18.19 -0.48 4.13
CA LEU A 42 -17.17 -0.89 5.08
C LEU A 42 -16.20 0.28 5.37
N ALA A 43 -15.69 0.96 4.35
CA ALA A 43 -14.76 2.08 4.50
C ALA A 43 -15.38 3.22 5.32
N ARG A 44 -16.61 3.63 5.03
CA ARG A 44 -17.31 4.68 5.79
C ARG A 44 -17.56 4.33 7.25
N ARG A 45 -17.72 3.06 7.57
CA ARG A 45 -17.92 2.59 8.94
C ARG A 45 -16.62 2.61 9.74
N GLU A 46 -15.51 2.25 9.12
CA GLU A 46 -14.26 1.96 9.82
C GLU A 46 -13.21 3.09 9.75
N ILE A 47 -13.27 3.96 8.72
CA ILE A 47 -12.29 5.04 8.56
C ILE A 47 -12.96 6.37 8.90
N PRO A 48 -12.55 7.05 10.00
CA PRO A 48 -13.12 8.34 10.36
C PRO A 48 -12.91 9.38 9.25
N GLY A 49 -14.00 10.07 8.88
CA GLY A 49 -13.96 11.16 7.90
C GLY A 49 -13.85 10.73 6.43
N VAL A 50 -13.73 9.43 6.13
CA VAL A 50 -13.69 8.97 4.73
C VAL A 50 -15.05 9.19 4.06
N ARG A 51 -15.02 9.81 2.88
CA ARG A 51 -16.21 10.07 2.05
C ARG A 51 -16.26 9.19 0.79
N ALA A 52 -15.61 8.02 0.84
CA ALA A 52 -15.60 7.10 -0.29
C ALA A 52 -17.03 6.71 -0.69
N SER A 53 -17.41 7.07 -1.90
CA SER A 53 -18.63 6.59 -2.55
C SER A 53 -18.32 5.40 -3.45
N GLU A 54 -19.34 4.64 -3.80
CA GLU A 54 -19.21 3.57 -4.81
C GLU A 54 -18.73 4.13 -6.14
N GLN A 55 -19.17 5.34 -6.49
CA GLN A 55 -18.79 6.02 -7.73
C GLN A 55 -17.31 6.38 -7.75
N ASP A 56 -16.76 6.91 -6.64
CA ASP A 56 -15.33 7.23 -6.53
C ASP A 56 -14.47 5.97 -6.67
N LEU A 57 -14.86 4.88 -6.00
CA LEU A 57 -14.18 3.60 -6.11
C LEU A 57 -14.27 3.03 -7.54
N ALA A 58 -15.43 3.18 -8.21
CA ALA A 58 -15.60 2.75 -9.59
C ALA A 58 -14.72 3.57 -10.54
N GLU A 59 -14.46 4.83 -10.24
CA GLU A 59 -13.57 5.68 -11.02
C GLU A 59 -12.10 5.23 -10.89
N PHE A 60 -11.64 4.93 -9.69
CA PHE A 60 -10.31 4.36 -9.47
C PHE A 60 -10.15 3.02 -10.19
N LEU A 61 -11.14 2.14 -10.08
CA LEU A 61 -11.12 0.83 -10.74
C LEU A 61 -11.11 0.93 -12.26
N ARG A 62 -11.81 1.94 -12.84
CA ARG A 62 -11.77 2.20 -14.30
C ARG A 62 -10.41 2.73 -14.76
N HIS A 63 -9.71 3.50 -13.90
CA HIS A 63 -8.37 3.98 -14.20
C HIS A 63 -7.35 2.84 -14.14
N ASP A 64 -7.39 2.01 -13.09
CA ASP A 64 -6.53 0.85 -12.94
C ASP A 64 -7.30 -0.31 -12.26
N PRO A 65 -7.53 -1.43 -12.96
CA PRO A 65 -8.24 -2.58 -12.41
C PRO A 65 -7.58 -3.23 -11.17
N ASN A 66 -6.29 -2.96 -10.95
CA ASN A 66 -5.54 -3.45 -9.80
C ASN A 66 -5.37 -2.40 -8.70
N SER A 67 -6.12 -1.29 -8.73
CA SER A 67 -6.04 -0.24 -7.73
C SER A 67 -6.74 -0.57 -6.41
N ILE A 68 -7.67 -1.52 -6.41
CA ILE A 68 -8.47 -1.86 -5.23
C ILE A 68 -8.48 -3.37 -5.04
N PHE A 69 -8.15 -3.80 -3.82
CA PHE A 69 -8.20 -5.20 -3.41
C PHE A 69 -9.17 -5.38 -2.25
N VAL A 70 -9.85 -6.51 -2.25
CA VAL A 70 -10.67 -7.00 -1.14
C VAL A 70 -10.03 -8.25 -0.55
N LEU A 71 -10.08 -8.36 0.77
CA LEU A 71 -9.60 -9.50 1.52
C LEU A 71 -10.82 -10.23 2.06
N CYS A 72 -11.01 -11.46 1.57
CA CYS A 72 -12.21 -12.24 1.83
C CYS A 72 -11.87 -13.58 2.50
N ARG A 73 -12.77 -14.04 3.36
CA ARG A 73 -12.84 -15.42 3.81
C ARG A 73 -14.09 -16.06 3.18
N GLY A 74 -13.88 -16.92 2.18
CA GLY A 74 -15.00 -17.39 1.37
C GLY A 74 -15.69 -16.24 0.65
N ARG A 75 -16.98 -16.02 0.96
CA ARG A 75 -17.78 -14.90 0.42
C ARG A 75 -17.76 -13.65 1.30
N ASN A 76 -17.30 -13.74 2.53
CA ASN A 76 -17.33 -12.64 3.49
C ASN A 76 -16.20 -11.66 3.24
N LEU A 77 -16.52 -10.38 3.03
CA LEU A 77 -15.59 -9.27 2.99
C LEU A 77 -15.09 -8.98 4.41
N LEU A 78 -13.79 -9.07 4.64
CA LEU A 78 -13.16 -8.78 5.93
C LEU A 78 -12.43 -7.45 5.93
N SER A 79 -11.82 -7.10 4.81
CA SER A 79 -10.94 -5.95 4.69
C SER A 79 -10.88 -5.47 3.25
N GLY A 80 -10.39 -4.25 3.06
CA GLY A 80 -10.13 -3.71 1.75
C GLY A 80 -8.95 -2.75 1.78
N ILE A 81 -8.26 -2.64 0.67
CA ILE A 81 -7.19 -1.69 0.46
C ILE A 81 -7.31 -1.06 -0.93
N ALA A 82 -7.17 0.26 -0.98
CA ALA A 82 -7.17 1.02 -2.22
C ALA A 82 -5.86 1.78 -2.37
N PHE A 83 -5.34 1.78 -3.59
CA PHE A 83 -4.09 2.43 -3.96
C PHE A 83 -4.30 3.48 -5.03
N LEU A 84 -3.51 4.53 -4.96
CA LEU A 84 -3.23 5.42 -6.09
C LEU A 84 -1.82 5.11 -6.58
N TYR A 85 -1.70 4.75 -7.84
CA TYR A 85 -0.41 4.54 -8.48
C TYR A 85 0.01 5.86 -9.12
N LEU A 86 1.08 6.45 -8.61
CA LEU A 86 1.53 7.77 -9.02
C LEU A 86 2.65 7.64 -10.07
N ASN A 87 2.61 8.49 -11.08
CA ASN A 87 3.75 8.75 -11.94
C ASN A 87 4.75 9.72 -11.26
N CYS A 88 5.85 10.06 -11.91
CA CYS A 88 6.87 10.95 -11.30
C CYS A 88 6.29 12.31 -10.91
N ALA A 89 5.47 12.93 -11.76
CA ALA A 89 4.84 14.22 -11.44
C ALA A 89 3.85 14.10 -10.27
N GLY A 90 3.19 12.95 -10.12
CA GLY A 90 2.30 12.66 -8.99
C GLY A 90 3.05 12.47 -7.68
N LEU A 91 4.23 11.85 -7.70
CA LEU A 91 5.10 11.75 -6.54
C LEU A 91 5.58 13.14 -6.10
N ASP A 92 6.06 13.95 -7.04
CA ASP A 92 6.50 15.33 -6.75
C ASP A 92 5.35 16.14 -6.13
N ALA A 93 4.17 16.09 -6.74
CA ALA A 93 2.99 16.79 -6.23
C ALA A 93 2.57 16.30 -4.83
N LEU A 94 2.69 14.99 -4.54
CA LEU A 94 2.42 14.44 -3.21
C LEU A 94 3.39 15.00 -2.18
N LEU A 95 4.69 15.05 -2.48
CA LEU A 95 5.72 15.55 -1.55
C LEU A 95 5.60 17.05 -1.32
N LEU A 96 5.11 17.82 -2.32
CA LEU A 96 4.94 19.27 -2.26
C LEU A 96 3.58 19.73 -1.69
N ASP A 97 2.72 18.81 -1.24
CA ASP A 97 1.33 19.10 -0.81
C ASP A 97 0.46 19.73 -1.93
N GLU A 98 0.77 19.42 -3.17
CA GLU A 98 0.01 19.86 -4.36
C GLU A 98 -0.96 18.78 -4.87
N PHE A 99 -1.03 17.64 -4.17
CA PHE A 99 -1.82 16.49 -4.54
C PHE A 99 -3.11 16.39 -3.72
N SER A 100 -4.27 16.54 -4.39
CA SER A 100 -5.56 16.32 -3.74
C SER A 100 -5.82 14.83 -3.53
N LEU A 101 -5.90 14.41 -2.26
CA LEU A 101 -6.21 13.02 -1.90
C LEU A 101 -7.71 12.69 -2.04
N TYR A 102 -8.58 13.71 -2.09
CA TYR A 102 -10.03 13.53 -2.24
C TYR A 102 -10.46 13.41 -3.71
N ASP A 103 -9.80 14.15 -4.58
CA ASP A 103 -10.03 14.16 -6.03
C ASP A 103 -8.65 14.20 -6.73
N PRO A 104 -7.98 13.05 -6.84
CA PRO A 104 -6.64 13.00 -7.40
C PRO A 104 -6.67 13.30 -8.90
N PRO A 105 -5.98 14.35 -9.36
CA PRO A 105 -5.95 14.69 -10.77
C PRO A 105 -5.33 13.55 -11.59
N ARG A 106 -6.03 13.11 -12.63
CA ARG A 106 -5.60 11.98 -13.49
C ARG A 106 -4.20 12.13 -14.09
N LYS A 107 -3.74 13.36 -14.32
CA LYS A 107 -2.39 13.65 -14.82
C LYS A 107 -1.27 13.16 -13.91
N TYR A 108 -1.56 12.95 -12.63
CA TYR A 108 -0.64 12.46 -11.60
C TYR A 108 -0.68 10.95 -11.40
N LEU A 109 -1.67 10.28 -11.98
CA LEU A 109 -1.81 8.84 -11.88
C LEU A 109 -1.06 8.15 -13.03
N ALA A 110 -0.30 7.11 -12.70
CA ALA A 110 0.34 6.26 -13.69
C ALA A 110 -0.71 5.45 -14.46
N ARG A 111 -0.59 5.39 -15.78
CA ARG A 111 -1.47 4.55 -16.62
C ARG A 111 -1.15 3.07 -16.42
N PRO A 112 -2.07 2.15 -16.76
CA PRO A 112 -1.85 0.71 -16.61
C PRO A 112 -0.59 0.15 -17.31
N ASP A 113 -0.15 0.79 -18.40
CA ASP A 113 1.01 0.45 -19.20
C ASP A 113 2.29 1.24 -18.83
N GLU A 114 2.21 2.08 -17.80
CA GLU A 114 3.28 2.96 -17.35
C GLU A 114 3.91 2.46 -16.05
N ASP A 115 5.22 2.66 -15.87
CA ASP A 115 5.91 2.39 -14.61
C ASP A 115 5.39 3.31 -13.50
N VAL A 116 5.22 2.74 -12.32
CA VAL A 116 4.76 3.46 -11.13
C VAL A 116 5.95 4.04 -10.37
N ALA A 117 5.93 5.35 -10.14
CA ALA A 117 6.96 6.04 -9.35
C ALA A 117 6.71 5.91 -7.84
N ALA A 118 5.44 5.93 -7.41
CA ALA A 118 5.05 5.75 -6.02
C ALA A 118 3.69 5.04 -5.90
N ILE A 119 3.53 4.26 -4.83
CA ILE A 119 2.28 3.61 -4.46
C ILE A 119 1.74 4.32 -3.23
N TYR A 120 0.69 5.12 -3.39
CA TYR A 120 0.01 5.75 -2.26
C TYR A 120 -1.12 4.86 -1.75
N VAL A 121 -1.07 4.49 -0.46
CA VAL A 121 -2.15 3.76 0.22
C VAL A 121 -3.26 4.75 0.53
N TRP A 122 -4.25 4.84 -0.35
CA TRP A 122 -5.34 5.82 -0.26
C TRP A 122 -6.32 5.48 0.86
N ALA A 123 -6.66 4.20 1.01
CA ALA A 123 -7.51 3.71 2.09
C ALA A 123 -7.13 2.27 2.45
N LEU A 124 -7.11 1.98 3.74
CA LEU A 124 -6.93 0.64 4.27
C LEU A 124 -7.93 0.42 5.40
N VAL A 125 -8.78 -0.57 5.22
CA VAL A 125 -9.64 -1.11 6.27
C VAL A 125 -9.15 -2.51 6.58
N ALA A 126 -8.65 -2.73 7.78
CA ALA A 126 -8.20 -4.05 8.23
C ALA A 126 -8.79 -4.37 9.60
N GLN A 127 -9.75 -5.29 9.64
CA GLN A 127 -10.32 -5.79 10.90
C GLN A 127 -9.72 -7.15 11.26
N GLY A 128 -9.23 -7.27 12.49
CA GLY A 128 -8.77 -8.52 13.06
C GLY A 128 -7.79 -9.27 12.14
N ARG A 129 -8.15 -10.49 11.75
CA ARG A 129 -7.32 -11.33 10.86
C ARG A 129 -7.29 -10.89 9.39
N GLY A 130 -8.02 -9.84 9.01
CA GLY A 130 -8.02 -9.30 7.66
C GLY A 130 -6.62 -8.87 7.20
N ALA A 131 -5.78 -8.39 8.11
CA ALA A 131 -4.40 -7.99 7.82
C ALA A 131 -3.51 -9.13 7.25
N VAL A 132 -3.85 -10.39 7.51
CA VAL A 132 -3.08 -11.57 7.01
C VAL A 132 -3.04 -11.60 5.47
N GLY A 133 -4.10 -11.13 4.80
CA GLY A 133 -4.16 -11.10 3.34
C GLY A 133 -3.30 -10.00 2.68
N LEU A 134 -2.76 -9.04 3.44
CA LEU A 134 -1.92 -7.97 2.89
C LEU A 134 -0.64 -8.50 2.26
N GLY A 135 -0.10 -9.63 2.73
CA GLY A 135 1.05 -10.29 2.12
C GLY A 135 0.81 -10.63 0.64
N ASN A 136 -0.38 -11.15 0.32
CA ASN A 136 -0.75 -11.48 -1.07
C ASN A 136 -0.84 -10.23 -1.96
N VAL A 137 -1.33 -9.10 -1.42
CA VAL A 137 -1.34 -7.82 -2.14
C VAL A 137 0.10 -7.35 -2.39
N ALA A 138 0.96 -7.44 -1.38
CA ALA A 138 2.38 -7.08 -1.52
C ALA A 138 3.08 -7.92 -2.60
N ASP A 139 2.75 -9.20 -2.74
CA ASP A 139 3.30 -10.07 -3.79
C ASP A 139 2.88 -9.61 -5.20
N ILE A 140 1.61 -9.20 -5.38
CA ILE A 140 1.12 -8.62 -6.64
C ILE A 140 1.89 -7.34 -6.98
N LEU A 141 2.11 -6.48 -5.98
CA LEU A 141 2.82 -5.20 -6.13
C LEU A 141 4.35 -5.35 -6.25
N ARG A 142 4.88 -6.58 -6.28
CA ARG A 142 6.29 -6.86 -6.65
C ARG A 142 6.51 -6.98 -8.15
N GLY A 143 5.45 -6.92 -8.95
CA GLY A 143 5.53 -6.98 -10.40
C GLY A 143 6.44 -5.90 -11.01
N PRO A 144 6.91 -6.09 -12.26
CA PRO A 144 7.87 -5.20 -12.93
C PRO A 144 7.45 -3.73 -12.93
N ARG A 145 6.16 -3.46 -13.17
CA ARG A 145 5.57 -2.12 -13.19
C ARG A 145 5.78 -1.33 -11.89
N PHE A 146 5.83 -2.03 -10.76
CA PHE A 146 5.94 -1.42 -9.43
C PHE A 146 7.37 -1.45 -8.88
N ARG A 147 8.35 -1.88 -9.67
CA ARG A 147 9.71 -2.20 -9.21
C ARG A 147 10.40 -1.02 -8.53
N ALA A 148 10.25 0.18 -9.07
CA ALA A 148 10.88 1.40 -8.56
C ALA A 148 10.04 2.14 -7.52
N ALA A 149 8.78 1.74 -7.30
CA ALA A 149 7.86 2.47 -6.45
C ALA A 149 8.07 2.17 -4.97
N ASP A 150 8.20 3.19 -4.14
CA ASP A 150 8.06 3.11 -2.69
C ASP A 150 6.59 3.29 -2.29
N TYR A 151 6.25 2.87 -1.06
CA TYR A 151 4.90 3.06 -0.55
C TYR A 151 4.82 4.34 0.28
N TYR A 152 3.70 5.04 0.10
CA TYR A 152 3.36 6.24 0.86
C TYR A 152 1.98 6.06 1.49
N ALA A 153 1.78 6.64 2.67
CA ALA A 153 0.50 6.61 3.38
C ALA A 153 0.38 7.81 4.30
N GLN A 154 -0.86 8.26 4.54
CA GLN A 154 -1.17 9.27 5.54
C GLN A 154 -2.16 8.68 6.55
N PRO A 155 -1.74 8.41 7.80
CA PRO A 155 -2.63 7.81 8.78
C PRO A 155 -3.67 8.81 9.27
N SER A 156 -4.93 8.41 9.33
CA SER A 156 -6.04 9.23 9.82
C SER A 156 -6.30 9.07 11.33
N SER A 157 -5.56 8.18 12.02
CA SER A 157 -5.76 7.86 13.43
C SER A 157 -4.46 7.45 14.12
N SER A 158 -4.45 7.46 15.46
CA SER A 158 -3.35 6.93 16.28
C SER A 158 -3.09 5.46 16.00
N ASP A 159 -4.14 4.66 15.84
CA ASP A 159 -4.03 3.23 15.54
C ASP A 159 -3.44 3.01 14.14
N GLY A 160 -3.83 3.85 13.17
CA GLY A 160 -3.23 3.87 11.84
C GLY A 160 -1.73 4.17 11.88
N ARG A 161 -1.29 5.16 12.69
CA ARG A 161 0.15 5.43 12.88
C ARG A 161 0.88 4.25 13.50
N ALA A 162 0.33 3.67 14.56
CA ALA A 162 0.93 2.49 15.19
C ALA A 162 1.02 1.32 14.22
N PHE A 163 0.00 1.10 13.41
CA PHE A 163 -0.03 0.06 12.38
C PHE A 163 1.02 0.30 11.29
N LEU A 164 1.10 1.52 10.73
CA LEU A 164 2.12 1.86 9.74
C LEU A 164 3.53 1.69 10.31
N GLY A 165 3.79 2.14 11.54
CA GLY A 165 5.07 1.94 12.21
C GLY A 165 5.43 0.46 12.38
N ALA A 166 4.46 -0.39 12.75
CA ALA A 166 4.65 -1.84 12.85
C ALA A 166 4.97 -2.50 11.50
N LEU A 167 4.50 -1.93 10.37
CA LEU A 167 4.84 -2.35 9.02
C LEU A 167 6.19 -1.80 8.53
N GLY A 168 6.86 -0.96 9.32
CA GLY A 168 8.16 -0.37 8.96
C GLY A 168 8.08 0.93 8.17
N PHE A 169 6.91 1.57 8.12
CA PHE A 169 6.80 2.94 7.60
C PHE A 169 7.43 3.92 8.60
N THR A 170 8.01 4.98 8.07
CA THR A 170 8.58 6.10 8.84
C THR A 170 8.05 7.42 8.30
N PRO A 171 7.94 8.48 9.13
CA PRO A 171 7.62 9.82 8.64
C PRO A 171 8.63 10.25 7.57
N VAL A 172 8.15 10.91 6.52
CA VAL A 172 9.00 11.45 5.46
C VAL A 172 9.04 12.97 5.56
N PRO A 173 10.22 13.61 5.41
CA PRO A 173 10.30 15.05 5.27
C PRO A 173 9.61 15.47 3.96
N SER A 174 8.48 16.17 4.07
CA SER A 174 7.68 16.65 2.93
C SER A 174 6.83 17.84 3.37
N PHE A 175 6.27 18.58 2.40
CA PHE A 175 5.28 19.62 2.69
C PHE A 175 3.92 19.02 3.03
N GLN A 176 3.64 17.80 2.55
CA GLN A 176 2.42 17.06 2.89
C GLN A 176 2.43 16.68 4.38
N PRO A 177 1.47 17.18 5.21
CA PRO A 177 1.43 16.88 6.62
C PRO A 177 1.26 15.39 6.90
N ASP A 178 1.98 14.88 7.91
CA ASP A 178 1.85 13.50 8.42
C ASP A 178 1.96 12.42 7.32
N LEU A 179 2.82 12.68 6.31
CA LEU A 179 3.12 11.71 5.27
C LEU A 179 4.14 10.71 5.79
N TRP A 180 3.87 9.43 5.58
CA TRP A 180 4.73 8.31 5.93
C TRP A 180 5.12 7.55 4.69
N TRP A 181 6.32 6.96 4.68
CA TRP A 181 6.81 6.13 3.60
C TRP A 181 7.41 4.82 4.08
N TYR A 182 7.33 3.81 3.21
CA TYR A 182 8.08 2.57 3.34
C TYR A 182 8.98 2.44 2.11
N GLN A 183 10.29 2.59 2.33
CA GLN A 183 11.28 2.37 1.30
C GLN A 183 11.47 0.89 1.04
N ARG A 184 11.32 0.49 -0.21
CA ARG A 184 11.64 -0.88 -0.58
C ARG A 184 13.14 -1.13 -0.48
N PRO A 185 13.58 -2.33 -0.02
CA PRO A 185 15.02 -2.65 0.12
C PRO A 185 15.82 -2.47 -1.17
N TRP A 186 15.19 -2.70 -2.34
CA TRP A 186 15.82 -2.55 -3.65
C TRP A 186 16.12 -1.10 -4.01
N ASN A 187 15.32 -0.16 -3.57
CA ASN A 187 15.48 1.26 -3.87
C ASN A 187 16.59 1.90 -3.03
N ARG A 188 16.90 1.33 -1.86
CA ARG A 188 18.01 1.81 -1.02
C ARG A 188 19.37 1.72 -1.70
N LEU A 189 19.57 0.77 -2.63
CA LEU A 189 20.81 0.61 -3.37
C LEU A 189 21.02 1.66 -4.47
N HIS A 190 19.94 2.31 -4.93
CA HIS A 190 19.99 3.33 -5.99
C HIS A 190 19.98 4.76 -5.47
N GLN A 191 19.66 5.00 -4.20
CA GLN A 191 19.65 6.34 -3.59
C GLN A 191 21.04 6.88 -3.19
N VAL A 192 22.11 6.14 -3.45
CA VAL A 192 23.47 6.66 -3.22
C VAL A 192 23.83 7.83 -4.16
N ILE A 193 22.99 8.16 -5.14
CA ILE A 193 23.24 9.25 -6.10
C ILE A 193 21.95 10.03 -6.36
N ALA A 194 21.55 10.87 -5.42
CA ALA A 194 20.76 12.06 -5.75
C ALA A 194 21.36 13.26 -4.96
N PRO A 195 22.27 14.04 -5.56
CA PRO A 195 22.85 15.21 -4.91
C PRO A 195 21.90 16.42 -4.82
N SER A 196 20.61 16.23 -5.04
CA SER A 196 19.67 17.33 -5.27
C SER A 196 19.14 18.00 -4.01
N LEU A 197 19.28 17.38 -2.82
CA LEU A 197 18.79 18.00 -1.58
C LEU A 197 19.88 18.74 -0.78
N GLN A 198 21.14 18.61 -1.14
CA GLN A 198 22.24 19.36 -0.50
C GLN A 198 22.43 20.78 -1.06
N LEU A 199 21.72 21.15 -2.15
CA LEU A 199 21.87 22.47 -2.79
C LEU A 199 21.05 23.57 -2.11
N VAL A 200 20.16 23.26 -1.18
CA VAL A 200 19.33 24.28 -0.50
C VAL A 200 20.04 24.89 0.71
N GLU A 201 20.96 24.16 1.35
CA GLU A 201 21.70 24.70 2.51
C GLU A 201 22.86 25.63 2.15
N THR A 202 23.42 25.55 0.94
CA THR A 202 24.57 26.38 0.55
C THR A 202 24.22 27.79 0.06
N PHE A 203 22.94 28.10 -0.21
CA PHE A 203 22.52 29.45 -0.63
C PHE A 203 22.23 30.41 0.52
N SER A 204 22.09 29.94 1.77
CA SER A 204 21.81 30.79 2.93
C SER A 204 23.03 31.44 3.57
N GLU A 205 24.24 30.92 3.32
CA GLU A 205 25.46 31.48 3.96
C GLU A 205 26.21 32.53 3.13
N ARG A 206 25.89 32.70 1.84
CA ARG A 206 26.55 33.70 0.99
C ARG A 206 25.89 35.09 0.97
N GLY A 207 24.69 35.23 1.57
CA GLY A 207 23.98 36.51 1.62
C GLY A 207 24.31 37.45 2.78
N ALA A 208 25.13 37.01 3.77
CA ALA A 208 25.38 37.77 4.99
C ALA A 208 26.75 38.50 5.05
N ALA A 209 27.57 38.41 4.02
CA ALA A 209 28.95 38.94 4.09
C ALA A 209 29.15 40.29 3.37
N ASP A 210 28.15 40.84 2.61
CA ASP A 210 28.32 42.06 1.78
C ASP A 210 27.50 43.25 2.22
N ALA A 211 27.12 43.36 3.48
CA ALA A 211 26.40 44.52 4.00
C ALA A 211 27.22 45.23 5.12
N ARG A 212 28.48 45.54 4.87
CA ARG A 212 29.23 46.51 5.69
C ARG A 212 30.23 47.23 4.78
N TYR A 213 29.76 48.32 4.18
CA TYR A 213 30.52 49.57 3.95
C TYR A 213 29.51 50.69 3.69
#